data_297a654016f3f5f8cd95de94ac71048b
#
_entry.id   297a654016f3f5f8cd95de94ac71048b
#
_cell.length_a   1.000
_cell.length_b   1.000
_cell.length_c   1.000
_cell.angle_alpha   90.00
_cell.angle_beta   90.00
_cell.angle_gamma   90.00
#
_symmetry.space_group_name_H-M   'P 1'
#
loop_
_entity.id
_entity.type
_entity.pdbx_description
1 polymer ?
#
loop_
_entity_poly.entity_id
_entity_poly.type
_entity_poly.pdbx_seq_one_letter_code
_entity_poly.pdbx_strand_id
1 'polypeptide(L)'
;MISAREAKKFIRDIRAVSAKPIKYVVNTHMHLDHTFGNCEFVMLGATIVASADGKQEMKPYAGAALKNVSAYGLSEKDMEGTELCYPSITFEMKMEIDLGDRTVELVHPGRSHTEGSILIFVPDQKELYAGDILFTNYHPNLIYADIDGWVKALDFILAMDAAAIVPGHGPVSGKKDVEDMKNYLVLFDKKAKELTAKSGDLPYIISEMRKVLPARAELDMMIDANVQMRYLKK
;
A
#
# COMPACT_ATOMS: atom_id res chain seq x y z
N MET A 1 2.82 3.67 8.76
CA MET A 1 2.46 4.59 9.88
C MET A 1 2.57 6.02 9.39
N ILE A 2 1.49 6.74 9.58
CA ILE A 2 1.25 8.05 8.94
C ILE A 2 2.02 9.23 9.57
N SER A 3 2.61 9.05 10.77
CA SER A 3 3.33 10.11 11.47
C SER A 3 4.28 9.55 12.53
N ALA A 4 5.16 10.41 13.06
CA ALA A 4 6.04 10.10 14.19
C ALA A 4 5.23 9.66 15.44
N ARG A 5 4.10 10.31 15.72
CA ARG A 5 3.23 9.98 16.85
C ARG A 5 2.71 8.55 16.76
N GLU A 6 2.19 8.15 15.60
CA GLU A 6 1.67 6.79 15.39
C GLU A 6 2.80 5.75 15.40
N ALA A 7 3.97 6.08 14.85
CA ALA A 7 5.14 5.21 14.91
C ALA A 7 5.60 4.97 16.36
N LYS A 8 5.66 6.01 17.20
CA LYS A 8 5.99 5.88 18.63
C LYS A 8 4.99 5.01 19.37
N LYS A 9 3.70 5.10 19.03
CA LYS A 9 2.67 4.22 19.59
C LYS A 9 2.94 2.78 19.18
N PHE A 10 3.12 2.52 17.89
CA PHE A 10 3.37 1.17 17.37
C PHE A 10 4.67 0.56 17.93
N ILE A 11 5.72 1.36 18.13
CA ILE A 11 6.94 0.90 18.80
C ILE A 11 6.66 0.44 20.24
N ARG A 12 5.81 1.16 20.99
CA ARG A 12 5.39 0.71 22.34
C ARG A 12 4.62 -0.60 22.28
N ASP A 13 3.73 -0.77 21.31
CA ASP A 13 2.96 -2.00 21.15
C ASP A 13 3.89 -3.19 20.82
N ILE A 14 4.89 -2.98 19.94
CA ILE A 14 5.93 -3.98 19.66
C ILE A 14 6.70 -4.32 20.93
N ARG A 15 7.09 -3.32 21.74
CA ARG A 15 7.86 -3.53 22.97
C ARG A 15 7.05 -4.24 24.06
N ALA A 16 5.72 -4.15 24.04
CA ALA A 16 4.85 -4.88 24.94
C ALA A 16 4.88 -6.40 24.69
N VAL A 17 5.18 -6.82 23.45
CA VAL A 17 5.18 -8.24 23.06
C VAL A 17 6.59 -8.80 22.79
N SER A 18 7.60 -7.95 22.60
CA SER A 18 8.97 -8.39 22.30
C SER A 18 10.02 -7.41 22.82
N ALA A 19 11.02 -7.95 23.53
CA ALA A 19 12.22 -7.22 23.94
C ALA A 19 13.33 -7.24 22.87
N LYS A 20 13.19 -8.01 21.78
CA LYS A 20 14.17 -8.12 20.70
C LYS A 20 14.37 -6.76 20.01
N PRO A 21 15.59 -6.43 19.52
CA PRO A 21 15.79 -5.20 18.76
C PRO A 21 15.02 -5.22 17.44
N ILE A 22 14.47 -4.06 17.06
CA ILE A 22 13.89 -3.87 15.73
C ILE A 22 15.08 -3.60 14.78
N LYS A 23 15.41 -4.58 13.94
CA LYS A 23 16.56 -4.48 13.03
C LYS A 23 16.20 -3.92 11.66
N TYR A 24 15.01 -4.24 11.18
CA TYR A 24 14.55 -3.86 9.85
C TYR A 24 13.16 -3.25 9.88
N VAL A 25 12.95 -2.27 9.00
CA VAL A 25 11.64 -1.78 8.57
C VAL A 25 11.55 -2.03 7.08
N VAL A 26 10.52 -2.73 6.64
CA VAL A 26 10.29 -2.97 5.22
C VAL A 26 9.14 -2.09 4.77
N ASN A 27 9.41 -1.16 3.86
CA ASN A 27 8.37 -0.36 3.24
C ASN A 27 7.78 -1.12 2.06
N THR A 28 6.51 -1.44 2.13
CA THR A 28 5.79 -2.13 1.04
C THR A 28 5.65 -1.27 -0.21
N HIS A 29 5.51 0.05 -0.04
CA HIS A 29 5.40 1.04 -1.11
C HIS A 29 5.60 2.47 -0.56
N MET A 30 5.46 3.49 -1.40
CA MET A 30 5.85 4.86 -1.11
C MET A 30 4.87 5.69 -0.26
N HIS A 31 3.59 5.29 -0.12
CA HIS A 31 2.56 6.16 0.46
C HIS A 31 2.83 6.54 1.92
N LEU A 32 2.34 7.71 2.29
CA LEU A 32 2.65 8.38 3.55
C LEU A 32 2.24 7.58 4.80
N ASP A 33 1.11 6.91 4.74
CA ASP A 33 0.58 6.07 5.82
C ASP A 33 1.39 4.78 6.04
N HIS A 34 2.30 4.44 5.13
CA HIS A 34 3.25 3.32 5.26
C HIS A 34 4.67 3.77 5.57
N THR A 35 5.04 5.04 5.34
CA THR A 35 6.44 5.47 5.35
C THR A 35 6.77 6.63 6.30
N PHE A 36 5.83 7.47 6.70
CA PHE A 36 6.11 8.68 7.48
C PHE A 36 6.51 8.41 8.95
N GLY A 37 6.37 7.17 9.41
CA GLY A 37 6.91 6.71 10.69
C GLY A 37 8.37 6.23 10.64
N ASN A 38 8.99 6.16 9.47
CA ASN A 38 10.31 5.55 9.27
C ASN A 38 11.40 6.07 10.20
N CYS A 39 11.48 7.39 10.40
CA CYS A 39 12.55 8.01 11.20
C CYS A 39 12.55 7.54 12.65
N GLU A 40 11.39 7.26 13.23
CA GLU A 40 11.31 6.76 14.61
C GLU A 40 11.97 5.39 14.79
N PHE A 41 11.96 4.57 13.75
CA PHE A 41 12.65 3.27 13.75
C PHE A 41 14.15 3.42 13.45
N VAL A 42 14.52 4.36 12.57
CA VAL A 42 15.93 4.68 12.32
C VAL A 42 16.62 5.16 13.59
N MET A 43 15.95 5.97 14.40
CA MET A 43 16.48 6.40 15.71
C MET A 43 16.70 5.24 16.69
N LEU A 44 16.02 4.12 16.50
CA LEU A 44 16.25 2.87 17.27
C LEU A 44 17.33 1.96 16.65
N GLY A 45 17.98 2.40 15.57
CA GLY A 45 19.01 1.65 14.85
C GLY A 45 18.48 0.70 13.79
N ALA A 46 17.18 0.78 13.44
CA ALA A 46 16.63 -0.05 12.37
C ALA A 46 17.07 0.41 10.99
N THR A 47 17.25 -0.54 10.09
CA THR A 47 17.55 -0.32 8.66
C THR A 47 16.27 -0.37 7.85
N ILE A 48 16.04 0.63 7.00
CA ILE A 48 14.87 0.66 6.11
C ILE A 48 15.21 -0.05 4.80
N VAL A 49 14.34 -0.98 4.40
CA VAL A 49 14.42 -1.77 3.16
C VAL A 49 13.21 -1.48 2.28
N ALA A 50 13.39 -1.35 0.97
CA ALA A 50 12.32 -1.25 -0.03
C ALA A 50 12.81 -1.79 -1.39
N SER A 51 11.92 -1.88 -2.39
CA SER A 51 12.37 -2.02 -3.78
C SER A 51 13.12 -0.77 -4.26
N ALA A 52 13.95 -0.92 -5.29
CA ALA A 52 14.65 0.21 -5.89
C ALA A 52 13.67 1.27 -6.42
N ASP A 53 12.63 0.81 -7.12
CA ASP A 53 11.56 1.67 -7.63
C ASP A 53 10.79 2.36 -6.50
N GLY A 54 10.46 1.64 -5.42
CA GLY A 54 9.79 2.22 -4.25
C GLY A 54 10.58 3.35 -3.59
N LYS A 55 11.91 3.20 -3.49
CA LYS A 55 12.77 4.30 -3.02
C LYS A 55 12.78 5.48 -3.97
N GLN A 56 12.80 5.21 -5.28
CA GLN A 56 12.83 6.25 -6.31
C GLN A 56 11.53 7.06 -6.31
N GLU A 57 10.37 6.41 -6.22
CA GLU A 57 9.06 7.05 -6.13
C GLU A 57 8.89 7.83 -4.82
N MET A 58 9.38 7.30 -3.70
CA MET A 58 9.18 7.86 -2.36
C MET A 58 9.72 9.29 -2.24
N LYS A 59 10.88 9.60 -2.83
CA LYS A 59 11.53 10.92 -2.67
C LYS A 59 10.65 12.08 -3.13
N PRO A 60 10.18 12.12 -4.41
CA PRO A 60 9.32 13.21 -4.87
C PRO A 60 7.95 13.20 -4.20
N TYR A 61 7.38 12.02 -3.95
CA TYR A 61 6.07 11.87 -3.34
C TYR A 61 6.05 12.38 -1.89
N ALA A 62 6.94 11.88 -1.04
CA ALA A 62 6.92 12.18 0.39
C ALA A 62 7.14 13.68 0.68
N GLY A 63 8.04 14.32 -0.07
CA GLY A 63 8.27 15.77 0.07
C GLY A 63 7.06 16.61 -0.32
N ALA A 64 6.31 16.21 -1.35
CA ALA A 64 5.08 16.88 -1.76
C ALA A 64 3.93 16.62 -0.77
N ALA A 65 3.78 15.37 -0.32
CA ALA A 65 2.74 14.97 0.62
C ALA A 65 2.91 15.65 1.98
N LEU A 66 4.13 15.74 2.51
CA LEU A 66 4.40 16.41 3.79
C LEU A 66 4.10 17.90 3.74
N LYS A 67 4.27 18.56 2.59
CA LYS A 67 3.91 19.97 2.40
C LYS A 67 2.40 20.21 2.26
N ASN A 68 1.63 19.18 1.96
CA ASN A 68 0.20 19.30 1.70
C ASN A 68 -0.61 18.23 2.44
N VAL A 69 -0.32 18.05 3.73
CA VAL A 69 -0.95 17.02 4.57
C VAL A 69 -2.46 17.21 4.70
N SER A 70 -2.96 18.45 4.55
CA SER A 70 -4.39 18.74 4.57
C SER A 70 -5.17 18.05 3.46
N ALA A 71 -4.55 17.79 2.30
CA ALA A 71 -5.17 17.01 1.22
C ALA A 71 -5.45 15.55 1.62
N TYR A 72 -4.83 15.06 2.68
CA TYR A 72 -5.02 13.72 3.25
C TYR A 72 -5.87 13.75 4.53
N GLY A 73 -6.52 14.89 4.82
CA GLY A 73 -7.34 15.05 6.03
C GLY A 73 -6.52 15.18 7.33
N LEU A 74 -5.23 15.48 7.23
CA LEU A 74 -4.31 15.63 8.36
C LEU A 74 -4.04 17.11 8.65
N SER A 75 -3.78 17.42 9.92
CA SER A 75 -3.32 18.74 10.36
C SER A 75 -1.80 18.77 10.56
N GLU A 76 -1.21 19.96 10.60
CA GLU A 76 0.22 20.14 10.98
C GLU A 76 0.52 19.52 12.35
N LYS A 77 -0.43 19.60 13.30
CA LYS A 77 -0.30 18.98 14.62
C LYS A 77 -0.22 17.45 14.57
N ASP A 78 -0.90 16.82 13.62
CA ASP A 78 -0.81 15.36 13.43
C ASP A 78 0.58 14.95 12.94
N MET A 79 1.26 15.85 12.26
CA MET A 79 2.59 15.64 11.68
C MET A 79 3.72 16.14 12.56
N GLU A 80 3.44 16.67 13.75
CA GLU A 80 4.46 17.20 14.66
C GLU A 80 5.57 16.17 14.91
N GLY A 81 6.84 16.59 14.69
CA GLY A 81 8.02 15.73 14.81
C GLY A 81 8.20 14.70 13.71
N THR A 82 7.34 14.70 12.68
CA THR A 82 7.48 13.76 11.56
C THR A 82 8.55 14.25 10.59
N GLU A 83 9.57 13.42 10.41
CA GLU A 83 10.67 13.63 9.47
C GLU A 83 10.65 12.55 8.38
N LEU A 84 11.34 12.80 7.26
CA LEU A 84 11.41 11.88 6.13
C LEU A 84 12.73 11.09 6.17
N CYS A 85 12.63 9.80 6.47
CA CYS A 85 13.72 8.85 6.37
C CYS A 85 13.47 7.84 5.24
N TYR A 86 14.45 7.68 4.37
CA TYR A 86 14.37 6.89 3.16
C TYR A 86 15.08 5.53 3.29
N PRO A 87 14.68 4.52 2.49
CA PRO A 87 15.35 3.22 2.46
C PRO A 87 16.85 3.34 2.21
N SER A 88 17.66 2.69 3.05
CA SER A 88 19.11 2.59 2.90
C SER A 88 19.53 1.30 2.16
N ILE A 89 18.71 0.25 2.24
CA ILE A 89 18.88 -0.98 1.47
C ILE A 89 17.77 -1.06 0.43
N THR A 90 18.12 -1.40 -0.81
CA THR A 90 17.16 -1.61 -1.90
C THR A 90 17.47 -2.89 -2.66
N PHE A 91 16.45 -3.45 -3.30
CA PHE A 91 16.56 -4.62 -4.17
C PHE A 91 15.69 -4.43 -5.42
N GLU A 92 15.99 -5.16 -6.50
CA GLU A 92 15.26 -5.09 -7.76
C GLU A 92 14.00 -5.98 -7.74
N MET A 93 14.17 -7.30 -7.77
CA MET A 93 13.06 -8.24 -7.94
C MET A 93 12.80 -9.08 -6.69
N LYS A 94 13.84 -9.58 -6.04
CA LYS A 94 13.76 -10.43 -4.85
C LYS A 94 14.92 -10.17 -3.90
N MET A 95 14.62 -10.23 -2.60
CA MET A 95 15.60 -10.21 -1.53
C MET A 95 15.17 -11.17 -0.44
N GLU A 96 16.13 -11.82 0.21
CA GLU A 96 15.88 -12.65 1.39
C GLU A 96 16.60 -12.01 2.59
N ILE A 97 15.91 -11.98 3.73
CA ILE A 97 16.47 -11.56 5.01
C ILE A 97 16.48 -12.78 5.91
N ASP A 98 17.70 -13.28 6.19
CA ASP A 98 17.91 -14.33 7.18
C ASP A 98 17.95 -13.72 8.59
N LEU A 99 17.01 -14.14 9.43
CA LEU A 99 16.92 -13.72 10.83
C LEU A 99 17.59 -14.74 11.78
N GLY A 100 18.18 -15.83 11.23
CA GLY A 100 18.84 -16.91 11.94
C GLY A 100 17.94 -18.12 12.14
N ASP A 101 16.77 -17.93 12.72
CA ASP A 101 15.76 -18.97 12.94
C ASP A 101 14.62 -18.93 11.90
N ARG A 102 14.63 -17.91 11.03
CA ARG A 102 13.58 -17.66 10.04
C ARG A 102 14.09 -16.85 8.86
N THR A 103 13.60 -17.14 7.69
CA THR A 103 13.82 -16.35 6.48
C THR A 103 12.56 -15.54 6.14
N VAL A 104 12.76 -14.28 5.74
CA VAL A 104 11.71 -13.41 5.21
C VAL A 104 12.03 -13.12 3.75
N GLU A 105 11.11 -13.43 2.86
CA GLU A 105 11.24 -13.18 1.43
C GLU A 105 10.55 -11.87 1.05
N LEU A 106 11.28 -10.98 0.39
CA LEU A 106 10.77 -9.74 -0.18
C LEU A 106 10.68 -9.92 -1.70
N VAL A 107 9.52 -9.68 -2.27
CA VAL A 107 9.29 -9.88 -3.72
C VAL A 107 8.65 -8.64 -4.31
N HIS A 108 9.25 -8.10 -5.37
CA HIS A 108 8.62 -7.09 -6.21
C HIS A 108 7.92 -7.80 -7.38
N PRO A 109 6.57 -7.90 -7.37
CA PRO A 109 5.82 -8.65 -8.38
C PRO A 109 5.64 -7.88 -9.71
N GLY A 110 6.30 -6.73 -9.84
CA GLY A 110 6.11 -5.75 -10.91
C GLY A 110 5.23 -4.58 -10.49
N ARG A 111 5.08 -3.63 -11.39
CA ARG A 111 4.23 -2.44 -11.19
C ARG A 111 2.80 -2.89 -10.85
N SER A 112 2.23 -2.30 -9.81
CA SER A 112 0.90 -2.68 -9.34
C SER A 112 0.17 -1.48 -8.73
N HIS A 113 -0.12 -1.45 -7.43
CA HIS A 113 -0.66 -0.30 -6.71
C HIS A 113 0.23 0.95 -6.85
N THR A 114 1.55 0.78 -6.71
CA THR A 114 2.58 1.74 -7.13
C THR A 114 3.63 1.04 -7.97
N GLU A 115 4.57 1.80 -8.54
CA GLU A 115 5.66 1.25 -9.34
C GLU A 115 6.54 0.30 -8.52
N GLY A 116 6.82 0.66 -7.28
CA GLY A 116 7.72 -0.08 -6.40
C GLY A 116 7.04 -0.92 -5.32
N SER A 117 5.76 -1.30 -5.47
CA SER A 117 5.05 -2.15 -4.50
C SER A 117 5.69 -3.52 -4.34
N ILE A 118 5.80 -4.00 -3.09
CA ILE A 118 6.38 -5.31 -2.77
C ILE A 118 5.47 -6.15 -1.89
N LEU A 119 5.71 -7.44 -1.93
CA LEU A 119 5.16 -8.47 -1.06
C LEU A 119 6.23 -8.90 -0.06
N ILE A 120 5.84 -9.20 1.17
CA ILE A 120 6.71 -9.74 2.21
C ILE A 120 6.13 -11.09 2.61
N PHE A 121 6.87 -12.17 2.37
CA PHE A 121 6.42 -13.53 2.65
C PHE A 121 7.28 -14.17 3.74
N VAL A 122 6.63 -14.85 4.67
CA VAL A 122 7.24 -15.62 5.76
C VAL A 122 6.91 -17.09 5.54
N PRO A 123 7.76 -17.85 4.82
CA PRO A 123 7.41 -19.18 4.31
C PRO A 123 7.04 -20.21 5.37
N ASP A 124 7.78 -20.23 6.49
CA ASP A 124 7.55 -21.18 7.60
C ASP A 124 6.22 -20.95 8.33
N GLN A 125 5.64 -19.74 8.24
CA GLN A 125 4.34 -19.40 8.79
C GLN A 125 3.24 -19.37 7.72
N LYS A 126 3.59 -19.41 6.44
CA LYS A 126 2.68 -19.19 5.31
C LYS A 126 1.93 -17.86 5.43
N GLU A 127 2.59 -16.85 5.96
CA GLU A 127 2.06 -15.50 6.13
C GLU A 127 2.57 -14.58 5.03
N LEU A 128 1.66 -13.86 4.39
CA LEU A 128 1.97 -12.87 3.36
C LEU A 128 1.50 -11.48 3.81
N TYR A 129 2.41 -10.51 3.84
CA TYR A 129 2.08 -9.10 4.03
C TYR A 129 2.06 -8.45 2.65
N ALA A 130 0.87 -8.13 2.18
CA ALA A 130 0.64 -7.70 0.80
C ALA A 130 0.76 -6.16 0.62
N GLY A 131 0.83 -5.40 1.71
CA GLY A 131 0.69 -3.95 1.61
C GLY A 131 -0.56 -3.60 0.80
N ASP A 132 -0.52 -2.50 0.07
CA ASP A 132 -1.64 -2.00 -0.73
C ASP A 132 -1.84 -2.72 -2.07
N ILE A 133 -1.12 -3.83 -2.29
CA ILE A 133 -1.51 -4.78 -3.35
C ILE A 133 -2.84 -5.46 -2.97
N LEU A 134 -3.20 -5.53 -1.69
CA LEU A 134 -4.49 -5.99 -1.23
C LEU A 134 -5.19 -4.95 -0.34
N PHE A 135 -6.41 -4.62 -0.70
CA PHE A 135 -7.39 -3.91 0.13
C PHE A 135 -8.56 -4.83 0.40
N THR A 136 -8.91 -5.04 1.67
CA THR A 136 -10.03 -5.89 2.03
C THR A 136 -11.15 -5.06 2.65
N ASN A 137 -12.30 -5.01 1.98
CA ASN A 137 -13.45 -4.18 2.35
C ASN A 137 -13.20 -2.65 2.32
N TYR A 138 -12.19 -2.20 1.57
CA TYR A 138 -11.84 -0.81 1.31
C TYR A 138 -11.89 -0.52 -0.20
N HIS A 139 -12.33 0.67 -0.61
CA HIS A 139 -12.13 1.14 -1.98
C HIS A 139 -10.65 1.50 -2.19
N PRO A 140 -9.95 0.86 -3.13
CA PRO A 140 -8.51 1.06 -3.30
C PRO A 140 -8.18 2.41 -3.94
N ASN A 141 -6.99 2.93 -3.64
CA ASN A 141 -6.41 4.05 -4.37
C ASN A 141 -5.78 3.55 -5.69
N LEU A 142 -6.30 4.03 -6.84
CA LEU A 142 -5.86 3.65 -8.18
C LEU A 142 -5.01 4.75 -8.85
N ILE A 143 -4.75 5.87 -8.20
CA ILE A 143 -4.20 7.08 -8.84
C ILE A 143 -2.84 6.80 -9.49
N TYR A 144 -1.97 6.05 -8.82
CA TYR A 144 -0.62 5.72 -9.29
C TYR A 144 -0.51 4.29 -9.87
N ALA A 145 -1.62 3.56 -9.92
CA ALA A 145 -1.61 2.14 -10.22
C ALA A 145 -1.36 1.82 -11.69
N ASP A 146 -0.70 0.70 -11.95
CA ASP A 146 -0.79 -0.07 -13.19
C ASP A 146 -1.83 -1.18 -12.98
N ILE A 147 -3.03 -1.04 -13.55
CA ILE A 147 -4.13 -1.98 -13.29
C ILE A 147 -3.81 -3.37 -13.83
N ASP A 148 -3.24 -3.48 -15.03
CA ASP A 148 -2.89 -4.77 -15.63
C ASP A 148 -1.76 -5.47 -14.83
N GLY A 149 -0.76 -4.70 -14.41
CA GLY A 149 0.29 -5.18 -13.53
C GLY A 149 -0.24 -5.57 -12.16
N TRP A 150 -1.20 -4.82 -11.61
CA TRP A 150 -1.81 -5.14 -10.31
C TRP A 150 -2.62 -6.44 -10.36
N VAL A 151 -3.38 -6.68 -11.44
CA VAL A 151 -4.06 -7.95 -11.66
C VAL A 151 -3.07 -9.11 -11.68
N LYS A 152 -1.92 -8.95 -12.36
CA LYS A 152 -0.86 -9.97 -12.38
C LYS A 152 -0.25 -10.20 -10.99
N ALA A 153 -0.06 -9.13 -10.20
CA ALA A 153 0.45 -9.24 -8.83
C ALA A 153 -0.55 -10.00 -7.92
N LEU A 154 -1.86 -9.80 -8.10
CA LEU A 154 -2.89 -10.57 -7.40
C LEU A 154 -2.91 -12.04 -7.85
N ASP A 155 -2.73 -12.32 -9.15
CA ASP A 155 -2.57 -13.69 -9.66
C ASP A 155 -1.33 -14.37 -9.07
N PHE A 156 -0.23 -13.63 -8.91
CA PHE A 156 0.96 -14.13 -8.24
C PHE A 156 0.67 -14.51 -6.77
N ILE A 157 -0.06 -13.66 -6.02
CA ILE A 157 -0.48 -13.97 -4.64
C ILE A 157 -1.35 -15.23 -4.60
N LEU A 158 -2.30 -15.38 -5.55
CA LEU A 158 -3.17 -16.56 -5.61
C LEU A 158 -2.38 -17.87 -5.82
N ALA A 159 -1.26 -17.81 -6.52
CA ALA A 159 -0.37 -18.95 -6.76
C ALA A 159 0.55 -19.28 -5.56
N MET A 160 0.74 -18.34 -4.61
CA MET A 160 1.58 -18.58 -3.43
C MET A 160 0.92 -19.55 -2.44
N ASP A 161 1.74 -20.27 -1.67
CA ASP A 161 1.28 -21.11 -0.54
C ASP A 161 1.12 -20.26 0.73
N ALA A 162 0.29 -19.21 0.65
CA ALA A 162 -0.04 -18.34 1.76
C ALA A 162 -1.36 -18.77 2.41
N ALA A 163 -1.33 -18.99 3.73
CA ALA A 163 -2.49 -19.35 4.53
C ALA A 163 -3.18 -18.12 5.13
N ALA A 164 -2.40 -17.09 5.46
CA ALA A 164 -2.90 -15.81 5.96
C ALA A 164 -2.30 -14.67 5.14
N ILE A 165 -3.12 -13.70 4.74
CA ILE A 165 -2.70 -12.56 3.95
C ILE A 165 -3.07 -11.29 4.71
N VAL A 166 -2.05 -10.50 5.07
CA VAL A 166 -2.22 -9.21 5.75
C VAL A 166 -2.27 -8.12 4.68
N PRO A 167 -3.44 -7.48 4.46
CA PRO A 167 -3.56 -6.40 3.50
C PRO A 167 -2.92 -5.11 4.04
N GLY A 168 -2.71 -4.11 3.18
CA GLY A 168 -2.35 -2.76 3.63
C GLY A 168 -3.50 -2.10 4.40
N HIS A 169 -4.72 -2.34 3.96
CA HIS A 169 -5.95 -1.85 4.59
C HIS A 169 -6.99 -2.95 4.69
N GLY A 170 -7.56 -3.14 5.89
CA GLY A 170 -8.60 -4.12 6.16
C GLY A 170 -8.17 -5.24 7.10
N PRO A 171 -9.07 -6.21 7.35
CA PRO A 171 -8.78 -7.35 8.22
C PRO A 171 -7.81 -8.35 7.55
N VAL A 172 -7.20 -9.23 8.35
CA VAL A 172 -6.47 -10.40 7.84
C VAL A 172 -7.38 -11.21 6.91
N SER A 173 -6.83 -11.60 5.79
CA SER A 173 -7.55 -12.03 4.60
C SER A 173 -7.08 -13.39 4.12
N GLY A 174 -7.78 -13.93 3.12
CA GLY A 174 -7.43 -15.15 2.41
C GLY A 174 -7.50 -14.98 0.89
N LYS A 175 -7.34 -16.08 0.16
CA LYS A 175 -7.35 -16.07 -1.32
C LYS A 175 -8.66 -15.56 -1.92
N LYS A 176 -9.80 -15.77 -1.23
CA LYS A 176 -11.10 -15.25 -1.67
C LYS A 176 -11.12 -13.71 -1.71
N ASP A 177 -10.47 -13.06 -0.74
CA ASP A 177 -10.39 -11.59 -0.70
C ASP A 177 -9.47 -11.05 -1.80
N VAL A 178 -8.43 -11.81 -2.16
CA VAL A 178 -7.56 -11.52 -3.31
C VAL A 178 -8.33 -11.60 -4.64
N GLU A 179 -9.16 -12.64 -4.82
CA GLU A 179 -10.04 -12.78 -5.98
C GLU A 179 -11.07 -11.64 -6.05
N ASP A 180 -11.67 -11.28 -4.91
CA ASP A 180 -12.62 -10.15 -4.81
C ASP A 180 -11.95 -8.83 -5.22
N MET A 181 -10.73 -8.58 -4.72
CA MET A 181 -9.96 -7.39 -5.09
C MET A 181 -9.63 -7.37 -6.59
N LYS A 182 -9.21 -8.49 -7.16
CA LYS A 182 -8.93 -8.62 -8.59
C LYS A 182 -10.16 -8.31 -9.44
N ASN A 183 -11.31 -8.89 -9.09
CA ASN A 183 -12.57 -8.66 -9.78
C ASN A 183 -13.02 -7.20 -9.68
N TYR A 184 -12.81 -6.57 -8.51
CA TYR A 184 -13.08 -5.16 -8.30
C TYR A 184 -12.24 -4.27 -9.23
N LEU A 185 -10.94 -4.50 -9.34
CA LEU A 185 -10.04 -3.72 -10.21
C LEU A 185 -10.47 -3.80 -11.68
N VAL A 186 -10.73 -5.01 -12.17
CA VAL A 186 -11.16 -5.24 -13.56
C VAL A 186 -12.49 -4.55 -13.84
N LEU A 187 -13.45 -4.65 -12.91
CA LEU A 187 -14.75 -4.01 -13.05
C LEU A 187 -14.63 -2.48 -13.03
N PHE A 188 -13.84 -1.94 -12.08
CA PHE A 188 -13.63 -0.49 -11.95
C PHE A 188 -13.02 0.08 -13.21
N ASP A 189 -11.92 -0.47 -13.67
CA ASP A 189 -11.18 0.01 -14.85
C ASP A 189 -12.06 -0.02 -16.11
N LYS A 190 -12.71 -1.16 -16.37
CA LYS A 190 -13.63 -1.32 -17.49
C LYS A 190 -14.75 -0.28 -17.47
N LYS A 191 -15.40 -0.13 -16.31
CA LYS A 191 -16.56 0.74 -16.19
C LYS A 191 -16.19 2.22 -16.24
N ALA A 192 -15.09 2.61 -15.59
CA ALA A 192 -14.58 3.97 -15.65
C ALA A 192 -14.20 4.37 -17.08
N LYS A 193 -13.50 3.54 -17.83
CA LYS A 193 -13.17 3.76 -19.24
C LYS A 193 -14.44 3.88 -20.11
N GLU A 194 -15.43 3.02 -19.89
CA GLU A 194 -16.71 3.08 -20.62
C GLU A 194 -17.45 4.39 -20.39
N LEU A 195 -17.54 4.83 -19.14
CA LEU A 195 -18.30 6.02 -18.77
C LEU A 195 -17.61 7.31 -19.19
N THR A 196 -16.28 7.40 -18.98
CA THR A 196 -15.48 8.58 -19.38
C THR A 196 -15.38 8.75 -20.89
N ALA A 197 -15.49 7.68 -21.67
CA ALA A 197 -15.60 7.76 -23.12
C ALA A 197 -16.94 8.34 -23.59
N LYS A 198 -18.01 8.25 -22.76
CA LYS A 198 -19.36 8.74 -23.09
C LYS A 198 -19.64 10.13 -22.55
N SER A 199 -19.04 10.51 -21.43
CA SER A 199 -19.30 11.75 -20.73
C SER A 199 -18.08 12.27 -19.98
N GLY A 200 -17.92 13.61 -19.92
CA GLY A 200 -16.98 14.28 -19.01
C GLY A 200 -17.62 14.75 -17.71
N ASP A 201 -18.90 14.45 -17.48
CA ASP A 201 -19.64 14.87 -16.29
C ASP A 201 -19.28 13.96 -15.10
N LEU A 202 -18.40 14.44 -14.22
CA LEU A 202 -17.91 13.70 -13.07
C LEU A 202 -19.05 13.23 -12.14
N PRO A 203 -20.03 14.06 -11.72
CA PRO A 203 -21.15 13.61 -10.89
C PRO A 203 -21.94 12.45 -11.52
N TYR A 204 -22.21 12.52 -12.80
CA TYR A 204 -22.88 11.44 -13.54
C TYR A 204 -22.06 10.15 -13.51
N ILE A 205 -20.76 10.23 -13.85
CA ILE A 205 -19.88 9.06 -13.87
C ILE A 205 -19.81 8.40 -12.49
N ILE A 206 -19.61 9.19 -11.43
CA ILE A 206 -19.57 8.68 -10.05
C ILE A 206 -20.86 7.97 -9.67
N SER A 207 -22.02 8.57 -9.99
CA SER A 207 -23.33 7.96 -9.74
C SER A 207 -23.47 6.59 -10.42
N GLU A 208 -23.03 6.49 -11.68
CA GLU A 208 -23.08 5.22 -12.43
C GLU A 208 -22.05 4.20 -11.91
N MET A 209 -20.86 4.65 -11.49
CA MET A 209 -19.87 3.77 -10.86
C MET A 209 -20.41 3.14 -9.58
N ARG A 210 -21.02 3.94 -8.69
CA ARG A 210 -21.61 3.46 -7.43
C ARG A 210 -22.73 2.43 -7.60
N LYS A 211 -23.45 2.46 -8.73
CA LYS A 211 -24.50 1.47 -9.03
C LYS A 211 -23.96 0.07 -9.35
N VAL A 212 -22.73 0.00 -9.84
CA VAL A 212 -22.17 -1.27 -10.35
C VAL A 212 -21.04 -1.82 -9.49
N LEU A 213 -20.34 -0.96 -8.73
CA LEU A 213 -19.26 -1.42 -7.86
C LEU A 213 -19.80 -2.15 -6.64
N PRO A 214 -19.15 -3.24 -6.20
CA PRO A 214 -19.46 -3.86 -4.92
C PRO A 214 -19.32 -2.85 -3.77
N ALA A 215 -20.27 -2.87 -2.85
CA ALA A 215 -20.20 -2.05 -1.64
C ALA A 215 -18.96 -2.45 -0.80
N ARG A 216 -18.26 -1.44 -0.29
CA ARG A 216 -17.16 -1.58 0.65
C ARG A 216 -17.36 -0.63 1.81
N ALA A 217 -16.90 -0.99 2.99
CA ALA A 217 -17.19 -0.22 4.20
C ALA A 217 -16.42 1.11 4.26
N GLU A 218 -15.25 1.17 3.64
CA GLU A 218 -14.30 2.26 3.86
C GLU A 218 -13.77 2.88 2.56
N LEU A 219 -13.34 4.13 2.65
CA LEU A 219 -12.71 4.91 1.58
C LEU A 219 -13.60 5.15 0.36
N ASP A 220 -14.93 5.31 0.53
CA ASP A 220 -15.87 5.58 -0.58
C ASP A 220 -15.44 6.77 -1.44
N MET A 221 -14.77 7.78 -0.84
CA MET A 221 -14.21 8.92 -1.58
C MET A 221 -13.16 8.55 -2.63
N MET A 222 -12.57 7.34 -2.54
CA MET A 222 -11.62 6.89 -3.55
C MET A 222 -12.29 6.59 -4.89
N ILE A 223 -13.58 6.34 -4.95
CA ILE A 223 -14.31 6.21 -6.22
C ILE A 223 -14.17 7.52 -6.99
N ASP A 224 -14.48 8.64 -6.33
CA ASP A 224 -14.47 9.99 -6.91
C ASP A 224 -13.04 10.39 -7.31
N ALA A 225 -12.10 10.24 -6.39
CA ALA A 225 -10.70 10.58 -6.60
C ALA A 225 -10.09 9.78 -7.77
N ASN A 226 -10.33 8.47 -7.82
CA ASN A 226 -9.83 7.61 -8.90
C ASN A 226 -10.41 8.01 -10.26
N VAL A 227 -11.73 8.25 -10.36
CA VAL A 227 -12.36 8.68 -11.62
C VAL A 227 -11.77 10.02 -12.06
N GLN A 228 -11.70 10.99 -11.17
CA GLN A 228 -11.21 12.33 -11.48
C GLN A 228 -9.74 12.34 -11.88
N MET A 229 -8.89 11.71 -11.07
CA MET A 229 -7.43 11.85 -11.19
C MET A 229 -6.81 10.91 -12.22
N ARG A 230 -7.44 9.75 -12.47
CA ARG A 230 -6.90 8.74 -13.36
C ARG A 230 -7.60 8.71 -14.73
N TYR A 231 -8.90 8.89 -14.79
CA TYR A 231 -9.67 8.66 -16.02
C TYR A 231 -10.17 9.93 -16.69
N LEU A 232 -10.36 11.03 -15.97
CA LEU A 232 -10.80 12.32 -16.53
C LEU A 232 -9.67 13.34 -16.70
N LYS A 233 -8.59 13.27 -15.91
CA LYS A 233 -7.43 14.14 -16.08
C LYS A 233 -6.65 13.69 -17.32
N LYS A 234 -6.72 14.52 -18.38
CA LYS A 234 -5.83 14.43 -19.54
C LYS A 234 -4.64 15.35 -19.34
#